data_220d007cb6ffaa3d5c99cc628ba7ffda
#
_entry.id   220d007cb6ffaa3d5c99cc628ba7ffda
#
_cell.length_a   1.000
_cell.length_b   1.000
_cell.length_c   1.000
_cell.angle_alpha   90.00
_cell.angle_beta   90.00
_cell.angle_gamma   90.00
#
_symmetry.space_group_name_H-M   'P 1'
#
loop_
_entity.id
_entity.type
_entity.pdbx_description
1 polymer ?
#
loop_
_entity_poly.entity_id
_entity_poly.type
_entity_poly.pdbx_seq_one_letter_code
_entity_poly.pdbx_strand_id
1 'polypeptide(L)'
;MPSVHSAIRRRSVIVTVCVLALSGCATETQTAKDAADESSRARVFVANESSNSVTVIDGDSYQVVGTVDARNHATHDLAVSRDGRWLFATNLASGRLSAINTRALETVASIATGDRAHVVTLTNDNRQAWVANIGDNTISIVDTTSFRILGTIGVGKGPTGLTFSRDGRFAYVSNQGDRTVEIIGTAALKVIKAIPVGTNPHFLVLGPDGRIWGTNTGGTDIYVIDPATQDKIASINVGPAPQQIAFGFKGLQGPNAYVTVAGLNRVVVVSADPKNLRILEQIDVGQRPNGISGNREGTRLFVVHEVSNDLKVIDTGSSSVLATVPVGRKPIRVVFHGN
;
A
#
# COMPACT_ATOMS: atom_id res chain seq x y z
N MET A 1 -77.20 -71.26 -0.82
CA MET A 1 -75.86 -71.33 -1.40
C MET A 1 -75.50 -69.88 -1.73
N PRO A 2 -74.60 -69.25 -1.00
CA PRO A 2 -74.27 -67.88 -1.20
C PRO A 2 -73.00 -67.70 -2.02
N SER A 3 -73.03 -66.75 -2.97
CA SER A 3 -71.91 -66.30 -3.79
C SER A 3 -71.07 -65.25 -3.07
N VAL A 4 -69.79 -65.48 -3.04
CA VAL A 4 -68.82 -64.57 -2.44
C VAL A 4 -68.36 -63.57 -3.50
N HIS A 5 -68.55 -62.26 -3.29
CA HIS A 5 -67.98 -61.22 -4.11
C HIS A 5 -66.73 -60.66 -3.41
N SER A 6 -65.60 -60.89 -4.07
CA SER A 6 -64.27 -60.33 -3.68
C SER A 6 -64.13 -58.88 -4.14
N ALA A 7 -63.97 -57.98 -3.22
CA ALA A 7 -63.68 -56.55 -3.50
C ALA A 7 -62.17 -56.29 -3.50
N ILE A 8 -61.63 -55.98 -4.67
CA ILE A 8 -60.24 -55.57 -4.85
C ILE A 8 -60.11 -54.11 -4.49
N ARG A 9 -59.43 -53.82 -3.37
CA ARG A 9 -59.03 -52.44 -3.01
C ARG A 9 -57.73 -52.08 -3.74
N ARG A 10 -57.83 -51.11 -4.66
CA ARG A 10 -56.67 -50.43 -5.22
C ARG A 10 -56.06 -49.52 -4.20
N ARG A 11 -54.80 -49.77 -3.80
CA ARG A 11 -53.99 -48.82 -3.02
C ARG A 11 -53.33 -47.88 -4.01
N SER A 12 -53.66 -46.58 -3.92
CA SER A 12 -52.97 -45.47 -4.59
C SER A 12 -51.67 -45.22 -3.83
N VAL A 13 -50.54 -45.43 -4.47
CA VAL A 13 -49.22 -45.04 -4.01
C VAL A 13 -49.04 -43.56 -4.38
N ILE A 14 -49.06 -42.68 -3.38
CA ILE A 14 -48.67 -41.29 -3.57
C ILE A 14 -47.14 -41.25 -3.55
N VAL A 15 -46.56 -41.01 -4.70
CA VAL A 15 -45.14 -40.71 -4.80
C VAL A 15 -44.94 -39.24 -4.45
N THR A 16 -44.48 -38.98 -3.24
CA THR A 16 -44.03 -37.64 -2.84
C THR A 16 -42.63 -37.46 -3.40
N VAL A 17 -42.52 -36.73 -4.52
CA VAL A 17 -41.23 -36.29 -5.05
C VAL A 17 -40.74 -35.14 -4.17
N CYS A 18 -39.72 -35.39 -3.35
CA CYS A 18 -38.99 -34.34 -2.65
C CYS A 18 -38.23 -33.47 -3.64
N VAL A 19 -38.75 -32.26 -3.91
CA VAL A 19 -38.01 -31.17 -4.56
C VAL A 19 -37.17 -30.46 -3.50
N LEU A 20 -35.99 -31.02 -3.20
CA LEU A 20 -35.01 -30.43 -2.27
C LEU A 20 -33.60 -30.52 -2.86
N ALA A 21 -33.35 -29.81 -3.96
CA ALA A 21 -32.00 -29.72 -4.50
C ALA A 21 -31.69 -28.48 -5.37
N LEU A 22 -32.45 -27.40 -5.31
CA LEU A 22 -32.17 -26.22 -6.13
C LEU A 22 -31.91 -24.91 -5.36
N SER A 23 -32.06 -24.88 -4.04
CA SER A 23 -31.80 -23.68 -3.24
C SER A 23 -30.34 -23.55 -2.77
N GLY A 24 -29.56 -24.60 -2.72
CA GLY A 24 -28.16 -24.56 -2.30
C GLY A 24 -27.20 -23.98 -3.36
N CYS A 25 -27.44 -24.31 -4.63
CA CYS A 25 -26.53 -23.88 -5.72
C CYS A 25 -26.69 -22.39 -6.07
N ALA A 26 -27.88 -21.81 -5.87
CA ALA A 26 -28.13 -20.38 -6.14
C ALA A 26 -27.54 -19.47 -5.05
N THR A 27 -27.49 -19.92 -3.79
CA THR A 27 -26.88 -19.19 -2.68
C THR A 27 -25.37 -19.22 -2.73
N GLU A 28 -24.75 -20.32 -3.13
CA GLU A 28 -23.27 -20.42 -3.30
C GLU A 28 -22.77 -19.58 -4.48
N THR A 29 -23.50 -19.56 -5.59
CA THR A 29 -23.16 -18.72 -6.75
C THR A 29 -23.38 -17.23 -6.47
N GLN A 30 -24.36 -16.85 -5.70
CA GLN A 30 -24.60 -15.45 -5.32
C GLN A 30 -23.55 -14.97 -4.33
N THR A 31 -23.21 -15.76 -3.29
CA THR A 31 -22.15 -15.42 -2.33
C THR A 31 -20.78 -15.34 -2.98
N ALA A 32 -20.47 -16.19 -3.96
CA ALA A 32 -19.23 -16.12 -4.72
C ALA A 32 -19.18 -14.88 -5.63
N LYS A 33 -20.31 -14.48 -6.21
CA LYS A 33 -20.42 -13.30 -7.05
C LYS A 33 -20.32 -12.00 -6.24
N ASP A 34 -20.98 -11.96 -5.07
CA ASP A 34 -20.89 -10.85 -4.12
C ASP A 34 -19.46 -10.73 -3.55
N ALA A 35 -18.78 -11.88 -3.31
CA ALA A 35 -17.38 -11.92 -2.89
C ALA A 35 -16.41 -11.42 -3.97
N ALA A 36 -16.67 -11.72 -5.23
CA ALA A 36 -15.87 -11.24 -6.35
C ALA A 36 -16.11 -9.75 -6.63
N ASP A 37 -17.35 -9.27 -6.47
CA ASP A 37 -17.70 -7.85 -6.62
C ASP A 37 -17.04 -6.99 -5.54
N GLU A 38 -16.99 -7.44 -4.29
CA GLU A 38 -16.31 -6.71 -3.21
C GLU A 38 -14.78 -6.68 -3.36
N SER A 39 -14.16 -7.73 -3.92
CA SER A 39 -12.71 -7.76 -4.16
C SER A 39 -12.26 -6.84 -5.30
N SER A 40 -13.19 -6.47 -6.19
CA SER A 40 -12.94 -5.56 -7.32
C SER A 40 -13.14 -4.08 -6.98
N ARG A 41 -13.75 -3.76 -5.83
CA ARG A 41 -14.03 -2.37 -5.44
C ARG A 41 -12.74 -1.61 -5.11
N ALA A 42 -12.64 -0.41 -5.66
CA ALA A 42 -11.56 0.50 -5.34
C ALA A 42 -11.60 0.88 -3.84
N ARG A 43 -10.45 0.78 -3.17
CA ARG A 43 -10.28 1.11 -1.75
C ARG A 43 -9.04 1.98 -1.56
N VAL A 44 -9.17 2.93 -0.66
CA VAL A 44 -8.06 3.75 -0.17
C VAL A 44 -7.90 3.48 1.31
N PHE A 45 -6.69 3.14 1.73
CA PHE A 45 -6.36 2.85 3.13
C PHE A 45 -5.41 3.93 3.64
N VAL A 46 -5.71 4.50 4.81
CA VAL A 46 -4.93 5.58 5.43
C VAL A 46 -4.45 5.14 6.81
N ALA A 47 -3.14 5.10 7.01
CA ALA A 47 -2.53 4.88 8.33
C ALA A 47 -2.57 6.16 9.16
N ASN A 48 -3.21 6.09 10.31
CA ASN A 48 -3.36 7.20 11.25
C ASN A 48 -2.47 6.95 12.49
N GLU A 49 -1.28 7.51 12.48
CA GLU A 49 -0.24 7.20 13.48
C GLU A 49 -0.69 7.49 14.91
N SER A 50 -1.27 8.66 15.15
CA SER A 50 -1.72 9.07 16.50
C SER A 50 -3.08 8.50 16.90
N SER A 51 -3.81 7.86 16.00
CA SER A 51 -5.06 7.16 16.30
C SER A 51 -4.88 5.64 16.37
N ASN A 52 -3.70 5.10 16.04
CA ASN A 52 -3.42 3.66 16.01
C ASN A 52 -4.39 2.87 15.12
N SER A 53 -4.81 3.44 14.02
CA SER A 53 -5.89 2.91 13.18
C SER A 53 -5.62 3.07 11.70
N VAL A 54 -6.39 2.33 10.90
CA VAL A 54 -6.46 2.51 9.45
C VAL A 54 -7.86 2.97 9.08
N THR A 55 -7.99 4.15 8.45
CA THR A 55 -9.25 4.58 7.83
C THR A 55 -9.37 3.93 6.46
N VAL A 56 -10.53 3.37 6.17
CA VAL A 56 -10.86 2.74 4.88
C VAL A 56 -11.87 3.60 4.16
N ILE A 57 -11.55 3.97 2.93
CA ILE A 57 -12.34 4.89 2.09
C ILE A 57 -12.69 4.16 0.79
N ASP A 58 -13.90 4.33 0.32
CA ASP A 58 -14.31 3.87 -1.02
C ASP A 58 -13.62 4.72 -2.09
N GLY A 59 -12.93 4.09 -3.02
CA GLY A 59 -12.06 4.76 -3.99
C GLY A 59 -12.80 5.55 -5.07
N ASP A 60 -14.08 5.26 -5.27
CA ASP A 60 -14.92 5.89 -6.30
C ASP A 60 -15.77 7.04 -5.71
N SER A 61 -16.45 6.76 -4.59
CA SER A 61 -17.33 7.75 -3.93
C SER A 61 -16.60 8.65 -2.93
N TYR A 62 -15.38 8.30 -2.53
CA TYR A 62 -14.57 8.98 -1.52
C TYR A 62 -15.22 9.02 -0.13
N GLN A 63 -16.15 8.12 0.15
CA GLN A 63 -16.78 8.00 1.46
C GLN A 63 -16.00 7.07 2.38
N VAL A 64 -15.88 7.43 3.66
CA VAL A 64 -15.32 6.53 4.67
C VAL A 64 -16.27 5.35 4.86
N VAL A 65 -15.78 4.14 4.62
CA VAL A 65 -16.56 2.90 4.76
C VAL A 65 -16.24 2.13 6.04
N GLY A 66 -15.16 2.50 6.72
CA GLY A 66 -14.80 1.89 8.00
C GLY A 66 -13.49 2.39 8.58
N THR A 67 -13.23 1.97 9.80
CA THR A 67 -11.95 2.19 10.50
C THR A 67 -11.54 0.89 11.17
N VAL A 68 -10.28 0.48 10.96
CA VAL A 68 -9.71 -0.73 11.55
C VAL A 68 -8.78 -0.34 12.67
N ASP A 69 -8.95 -0.93 13.84
CA ASP A 69 -7.96 -0.89 14.92
C ASP A 69 -6.75 -1.77 14.52
N ALA A 70 -5.57 -1.18 14.39
CA ALA A 70 -4.35 -1.92 14.09
C ALA A 70 -3.88 -2.82 15.25
N ARG A 71 -4.52 -2.75 16.41
CA ARG A 71 -4.19 -3.47 17.67
C ARG A 71 -2.76 -3.25 18.16
N ASN A 72 -2.12 -2.16 17.71
CA ASN A 72 -0.74 -1.79 18.01
C ASN A 72 -0.59 -0.27 18.06
N HIS A 73 0.61 0.23 18.39
CA HIS A 73 0.83 1.65 18.60
C HIS A 73 1.63 2.30 17.46
N ALA A 74 1.19 3.49 17.06
CA ALA A 74 1.77 4.32 16.02
C ALA A 74 1.76 3.62 14.63
N THR A 75 0.55 3.37 14.10
CA THR A 75 0.34 2.80 12.76
C THR A 75 0.94 3.73 11.70
N HIS A 76 2.00 3.27 11.01
CA HIS A 76 2.89 4.16 10.26
C HIS A 76 2.85 3.93 8.75
N ASP A 77 3.16 2.73 8.27
CA ASP A 77 3.20 2.42 6.85
C ASP A 77 2.24 1.28 6.49
N LEU A 78 1.85 1.22 5.22
CA LEU A 78 0.88 0.29 4.69
C LEU A 78 1.36 -0.34 3.39
N ALA A 79 1.09 -1.64 3.24
CA ALA A 79 1.20 -2.34 1.96
C ALA A 79 -0.02 -3.25 1.77
N VAL A 80 -0.70 -3.13 0.63
CA VAL A 80 -1.85 -3.97 0.26
C VAL A 80 -1.42 -5.08 -0.68
N SER A 81 -1.91 -6.30 -0.47
CA SER A 81 -1.65 -7.41 -1.39
C SER A 81 -2.30 -7.17 -2.75
N ARG A 82 -1.72 -7.74 -3.81
CA ARG A 82 -2.21 -7.55 -5.18
C ARG A 82 -3.67 -7.99 -5.38
N ASP A 83 -4.11 -9.02 -4.64
CA ASP A 83 -5.49 -9.51 -4.64
C ASP A 83 -6.42 -8.71 -3.73
N GLY A 84 -5.91 -7.67 -3.07
CA GLY A 84 -6.64 -6.80 -2.16
C GLY A 84 -7.10 -7.44 -0.85
N ARG A 85 -6.81 -8.73 -0.61
CA ARG A 85 -7.31 -9.47 0.57
C ARG A 85 -6.62 -9.09 1.87
N TRP A 86 -5.35 -8.71 1.80
CA TRP A 86 -4.52 -8.40 2.94
C TRP A 86 -3.95 -6.99 2.88
N LEU A 87 -4.05 -6.30 3.99
CA LEU A 87 -3.33 -5.07 4.25
C LEU A 87 -2.35 -5.32 5.40
N PHE A 88 -1.10 -5.00 5.17
CA PHE A 88 -0.05 -5.05 6.18
C PHE A 88 0.24 -3.65 6.67
N ALA A 89 0.25 -3.45 7.99
CA ALA A 89 0.49 -2.16 8.62
C ALA A 89 1.64 -2.25 9.61
N THR A 90 2.68 -1.44 9.43
CA THR A 90 3.72 -1.29 10.45
C THR A 90 3.24 -0.41 11.59
N ASN A 91 3.72 -0.69 12.78
CA ASN A 91 3.38 0.03 14.00
C ASN A 91 4.68 0.45 14.70
N LEU A 92 5.06 1.70 14.46
CA LEU A 92 6.37 2.23 14.80
C LEU A 92 6.73 2.10 16.29
N ALA A 93 5.82 2.49 17.18
CA ALA A 93 6.11 2.48 18.62
C ALA A 93 6.09 1.10 19.25
N SER A 94 5.39 0.13 18.64
CA SER A 94 5.31 -1.24 19.17
C SER A 94 6.27 -2.23 18.48
N GLY A 95 6.96 -1.83 17.42
CA GLY A 95 7.89 -2.70 16.68
C GLY A 95 7.19 -3.92 16.04
N ARG A 96 5.96 -3.73 15.55
CA ARG A 96 5.11 -4.84 15.08
C ARG A 96 4.52 -4.58 13.71
N LEU A 97 4.27 -5.66 13.00
CA LEU A 97 3.51 -5.69 11.76
C LEU A 97 2.11 -6.27 12.05
N SER A 98 1.07 -5.53 11.71
CA SER A 98 -0.31 -6.02 11.73
C SER A 98 -0.69 -6.58 10.37
N ALA A 99 -1.31 -7.76 10.33
CA ALA A 99 -1.98 -8.29 9.16
C ALA A 99 -3.49 -8.06 9.31
N ILE A 100 -4.09 -7.37 8.36
CA ILE A 100 -5.48 -6.93 8.37
C ILE A 100 -6.21 -7.59 7.21
N ASN A 101 -7.33 -8.25 7.49
CA ASN A 101 -8.25 -8.72 6.48
C ASN A 101 -9.06 -7.53 5.98
N THR A 102 -8.90 -7.17 4.71
CA THR A 102 -9.51 -5.96 4.13
C THR A 102 -11.03 -6.08 3.96
N ARG A 103 -11.54 -7.28 3.81
CA ARG A 103 -12.99 -7.53 3.67
C ARG A 103 -13.70 -7.50 5.03
N ALA A 104 -13.13 -8.19 6.02
CA ALA A 104 -13.68 -8.22 7.37
C ALA A 104 -13.41 -6.92 8.14
N LEU A 105 -12.47 -6.10 7.68
CA LEU A 105 -11.93 -4.91 8.36
C LEU A 105 -11.42 -5.24 9.77
N GLU A 106 -10.69 -6.36 9.88
CA GLU A 106 -10.19 -6.87 11.15
C GLU A 106 -8.69 -7.17 11.10
N THR A 107 -7.99 -6.84 12.18
CA THR A 107 -6.62 -7.27 12.40
C THR A 107 -6.61 -8.74 12.86
N VAL A 108 -6.05 -9.62 12.03
CA VAL A 108 -6.02 -11.07 12.29
C VAL A 108 -4.70 -11.54 12.92
N ALA A 109 -3.61 -10.82 12.70
CA ALA A 109 -2.31 -11.13 13.28
C ALA A 109 -1.54 -9.87 13.64
N SER A 110 -0.65 -10.00 14.64
CA SER A 110 0.30 -8.99 15.07
C SER A 110 1.65 -9.68 15.30
N ILE A 111 2.61 -9.34 14.43
CA ILE A 111 3.91 -10.00 14.33
C ILE A 111 4.99 -9.07 14.88
N ALA A 112 5.77 -9.50 15.87
CA ALA A 112 6.94 -8.75 16.35
C ALA A 112 8.03 -8.83 15.28
N THR A 113 8.40 -7.69 14.67
CA THR A 113 9.40 -7.65 13.60
C THR A 113 10.74 -7.11 14.07
N GLY A 114 10.75 -6.07 14.87
CA GLY A 114 11.94 -5.42 15.41
C GLY A 114 11.62 -4.03 15.94
N ASP A 115 12.61 -3.39 16.59
CA ASP A 115 12.40 -2.08 17.19
C ASP A 115 12.09 -1.02 16.11
N ARG A 116 11.01 -0.27 16.34
CA ARG A 116 10.54 0.81 15.48
C ARG A 116 10.27 0.35 14.04
N ALA A 117 9.40 -0.64 13.86
CA ALA A 117 8.93 -1.09 12.54
C ALA A 117 8.36 0.10 11.74
N HIS A 118 9.03 0.50 10.66
CA HIS A 118 8.77 1.75 9.95
C HIS A 118 8.06 1.53 8.62
N VAL A 119 8.69 0.89 7.66
CA VAL A 119 8.14 0.67 6.32
C VAL A 119 7.89 -0.81 6.06
N VAL A 120 6.84 -1.12 5.33
CA VAL A 120 6.54 -2.46 4.82
C VAL A 120 6.39 -2.43 3.31
N THR A 121 7.01 -3.40 2.64
CA THR A 121 6.85 -3.60 1.18
C THR A 121 6.68 -5.08 0.89
N LEU A 122 5.73 -5.41 0.00
CA LEU A 122 5.51 -6.78 -0.44
C LEU A 122 6.44 -7.13 -1.60
N THR A 123 6.91 -8.37 -1.64
CA THR A 123 7.59 -8.91 -2.82
C THR A 123 6.66 -8.92 -4.03
N ASN A 124 7.22 -8.96 -5.25
CA ASN A 124 6.42 -8.89 -6.49
C ASN A 124 5.42 -10.03 -6.64
N ASP A 125 5.66 -11.18 -6.00
CA ASP A 125 4.76 -12.34 -5.93
C ASP A 125 3.80 -12.31 -4.73
N ASN A 126 3.91 -11.27 -3.88
CA ASN A 126 3.14 -11.07 -2.64
C ASN A 126 3.31 -12.17 -1.58
N ARG A 127 4.33 -13.01 -1.68
CA ARG A 127 4.56 -14.09 -0.71
C ARG A 127 5.27 -13.64 0.56
N GLN A 128 5.98 -12.52 0.50
CA GLN A 128 6.71 -11.98 1.64
C GLN A 128 6.42 -10.50 1.84
N ALA A 129 6.31 -10.11 3.10
CA ALA A 129 6.34 -8.71 3.54
C ALA A 129 7.71 -8.44 4.16
N TRP A 130 8.45 -7.49 3.59
CA TRP A 130 9.72 -7.05 4.12
C TRP A 130 9.50 -5.79 4.93
N VAL A 131 9.98 -5.78 6.19
CA VAL A 131 9.75 -4.71 7.16
C VAL A 131 11.09 -4.12 7.60
N ALA A 132 11.26 -2.81 7.41
CA ALA A 132 12.43 -2.10 7.90
C ALA A 132 12.22 -1.68 9.37
N ASN A 133 13.16 -2.05 10.24
CA ASN A 133 13.17 -1.76 11.66
C ASN A 133 14.28 -0.72 11.94
N ILE A 134 13.86 0.55 12.13
CA ILE A 134 14.80 1.69 12.29
C ILE A 134 15.71 1.48 13.50
N GLY A 135 15.15 1.01 14.62
CA GLY A 135 15.91 0.88 15.88
C GLY A 135 16.96 -0.23 15.84
N ASP A 136 16.66 -1.32 15.13
CA ASP A 136 17.55 -2.49 15.05
C ASP A 136 18.51 -2.44 13.86
N ASN A 137 18.34 -1.53 12.91
CA ASN A 137 19.07 -1.51 11.64
C ASN A 137 18.94 -2.83 10.86
N THR A 138 17.72 -3.34 10.78
CA THR A 138 17.42 -4.62 10.14
C THR A 138 16.21 -4.55 9.21
N ILE A 139 16.12 -5.52 8.32
CA ILE A 139 14.91 -5.85 7.55
C ILE A 139 14.42 -7.22 8.02
N SER A 140 13.21 -7.30 8.55
CA SER A 140 12.53 -8.56 8.85
C SER A 140 11.73 -9.04 7.66
N ILE A 141 11.82 -10.34 7.34
CA ILE A 141 11.09 -10.99 6.25
C ILE A 141 9.97 -11.82 6.86
N VAL A 142 8.73 -11.51 6.51
CA VAL A 142 7.52 -12.17 7.02
C VAL A 142 6.82 -12.89 5.88
N ASP A 143 6.45 -14.15 6.08
CA ASP A 143 5.58 -14.91 5.17
C ASP A 143 4.15 -14.38 5.26
N THR A 144 3.55 -14.00 4.14
CA THR A 144 2.22 -13.37 4.09
C THR A 144 1.06 -14.33 4.29
N THR A 145 1.29 -15.63 4.27
CA THR A 145 0.27 -16.67 4.45
C THR A 145 0.25 -17.18 5.89
N SER A 146 1.43 -17.53 6.41
CA SER A 146 1.56 -18.07 7.77
C SER A 146 1.78 -16.98 8.84
N PHE A 147 2.08 -15.75 8.44
CA PHE A 147 2.42 -14.61 9.29
C PHE A 147 3.63 -14.88 10.20
N ARG A 148 4.57 -15.70 9.76
CA ARG A 148 5.80 -16.04 10.48
C ARG A 148 7.00 -15.32 9.91
N ILE A 149 7.96 -14.99 10.78
CA ILE A 149 9.26 -14.47 10.35
C ILE A 149 10.05 -15.60 9.70
N LEU A 150 10.53 -15.37 8.48
CA LEU A 150 11.38 -16.26 7.70
C LEU A 150 12.86 -15.98 7.93
N GLY A 151 13.22 -14.74 8.25
CA GLY A 151 14.59 -14.32 8.46
C GLY A 151 14.71 -12.82 8.69
N THR A 152 15.96 -12.40 8.96
CA THR A 152 16.30 -10.99 9.18
C THR A 152 17.61 -10.67 8.45
N ILE A 153 17.70 -9.49 7.85
CA ILE A 153 18.89 -8.99 7.13
C ILE A 153 19.39 -7.76 7.88
N GLY A 154 20.67 -7.72 8.22
CA GLY A 154 21.33 -6.52 8.72
C GLY A 154 21.55 -5.52 7.59
N VAL A 155 21.27 -4.24 7.82
CA VAL A 155 21.43 -3.12 6.88
C VAL A 155 22.12 -1.94 7.55
N GLY A 156 22.29 -0.83 6.83
CA GLY A 156 22.84 0.40 7.36
C GLY A 156 21.93 1.07 8.41
N LYS A 157 22.41 2.18 8.99
CA LYS A 157 21.79 2.86 10.13
C LYS A 157 20.48 3.56 9.73
N GLY A 158 19.43 3.25 10.48
CA GLY A 158 18.14 3.89 10.38
C GLY A 158 17.43 3.61 9.05
N PRO A 159 17.09 2.34 8.71
CA PRO A 159 16.36 2.02 7.49
C PRO A 159 14.94 2.55 7.53
N THR A 160 14.51 3.32 6.48
CA THR A 160 13.23 4.02 6.43
C THR A 160 12.44 3.82 5.15
N GLY A 161 13.08 3.63 4.01
CA GLY A 161 12.45 3.36 2.73
C GLY A 161 12.83 1.99 2.20
N LEU A 162 11.90 1.31 1.55
CA LEU A 162 12.12 -0.01 0.97
C LEU A 162 11.30 -0.18 -0.30
N THR A 163 11.94 -0.64 -1.37
CA THR A 163 11.24 -1.02 -2.61
C THR A 163 12.01 -2.11 -3.34
N PHE A 164 11.34 -2.83 -4.24
CA PHE A 164 11.96 -3.86 -5.07
C PHE A 164 12.20 -3.37 -6.50
N SER A 165 13.20 -3.93 -7.16
CA SER A 165 13.35 -3.81 -8.62
C SER A 165 12.17 -4.48 -9.33
N ARG A 166 11.93 -4.09 -10.60
CA ARG A 166 10.82 -4.62 -11.42
C ARG A 166 10.86 -6.15 -11.56
N ASP A 167 12.05 -6.71 -11.64
CA ASP A 167 12.28 -8.16 -11.75
C ASP A 167 12.36 -8.88 -10.38
N GLY A 168 12.28 -8.13 -9.28
CA GLY A 168 12.34 -8.66 -7.91
C GLY A 168 13.70 -9.18 -7.47
N ARG A 169 14.76 -9.06 -8.31
CA ARG A 169 16.10 -9.57 -7.97
C ARG A 169 16.83 -8.71 -6.95
N PHE A 170 16.44 -7.46 -6.79
CA PHE A 170 17.05 -6.51 -5.87
C PHE A 170 16.01 -5.82 -5.02
N ALA A 171 16.32 -5.59 -3.76
CA ALA A 171 15.64 -4.66 -2.89
C ALA A 171 16.53 -3.46 -2.62
N TYR A 172 15.94 -2.27 -2.51
CA TYR A 172 16.60 -1.00 -2.24
C TYR A 172 16.14 -0.50 -0.88
N VAL A 173 17.07 -0.17 0.01
CA VAL A 173 16.79 0.29 1.37
C VAL A 173 17.46 1.64 1.60
N SER A 174 16.69 2.66 1.95
CA SER A 174 17.26 3.95 2.36
C SER A 174 17.65 3.92 3.83
N ASN A 175 18.89 4.25 4.14
CA ASN A 175 19.46 4.31 5.49
C ASN A 175 19.69 5.77 5.86
N GLN A 176 18.85 6.34 6.71
CA GLN A 176 18.89 7.77 7.08
C GLN A 176 20.22 8.15 7.74
N GLY A 177 20.67 7.32 8.67
CA GLY A 177 21.89 7.57 9.44
C GLY A 177 23.16 7.54 8.61
N ASP A 178 23.22 6.69 7.59
CA ASP A 178 24.36 6.53 6.71
C ASP A 178 24.28 7.39 5.44
N ARG A 179 23.13 8.01 5.18
CA ARG A 179 22.88 8.83 3.97
C ARG A 179 23.04 8.05 2.67
N THR A 180 22.69 6.77 2.70
CA THR A 180 22.84 5.85 1.58
C THR A 180 21.54 5.16 1.22
N VAL A 181 21.49 4.62 0.01
CA VAL A 181 20.57 3.53 -0.38
C VAL A 181 21.42 2.28 -0.53
N GLU A 182 21.10 1.24 0.22
CA GLU A 182 21.70 -0.08 0.05
C GLU A 182 20.89 -0.92 -0.93
N ILE A 183 21.62 -1.73 -1.71
CA ILE A 183 21.06 -2.73 -2.60
C ILE A 183 21.25 -4.10 -1.98
N ILE A 184 20.15 -4.84 -1.83
CA ILE A 184 20.12 -6.21 -1.32
C ILE A 184 19.84 -7.16 -2.47
N GLY A 185 20.66 -8.18 -2.66
CA GLY A 185 20.35 -9.30 -3.54
C GLY A 185 19.30 -10.20 -2.88
N THR A 186 18.09 -10.27 -3.45
CA THR A 186 16.93 -10.93 -2.82
C THR A 186 17.11 -12.44 -2.68
N ALA A 187 17.83 -13.09 -3.60
CA ALA A 187 18.13 -14.52 -3.51
C ALA A 187 19.17 -14.86 -2.45
N ALA A 188 20.16 -13.97 -2.28
CA ALA A 188 21.27 -14.18 -1.32
C ALA A 188 20.95 -13.61 0.06
N LEU A 189 19.93 -12.74 0.18
CA LEU A 189 19.55 -12.00 1.38
C LEU A 189 20.77 -11.23 1.98
N LYS A 190 21.55 -10.58 1.11
CA LYS A 190 22.77 -9.84 1.50
C LYS A 190 22.83 -8.49 0.80
N VAL A 191 23.34 -7.50 1.53
CA VAL A 191 23.74 -6.21 0.96
C VAL A 191 24.89 -6.42 -0.01
N ILE A 192 24.76 -5.90 -1.23
CA ILE A 192 25.77 -6.03 -2.29
C ILE A 192 26.41 -4.69 -2.67
N LYS A 193 25.73 -3.55 -2.41
CA LYS A 193 26.24 -2.21 -2.72
C LYS A 193 25.55 -1.18 -1.83
N ALA A 194 26.25 -0.10 -1.50
CA ALA A 194 25.70 1.11 -0.89
C ALA A 194 25.94 2.32 -1.82
N ILE A 195 24.91 3.12 -2.06
CA ILE A 195 24.92 4.29 -2.94
C ILE A 195 24.72 5.55 -2.10
N PRO A 196 25.67 6.50 -2.06
CA PRO A 196 25.45 7.79 -1.42
C PRO A 196 24.35 8.58 -2.14
N VAL A 197 23.35 9.10 -1.41
CA VAL A 197 22.21 9.81 -2.03
C VAL A 197 21.97 11.22 -1.50
N GLY A 198 22.01 11.45 -0.20
CA GLY A 198 21.80 12.78 0.41
C GLY A 198 21.42 12.69 1.87
N THR A 199 20.86 13.78 2.42
CA THR A 199 20.59 13.91 3.86
C THR A 199 19.22 13.32 4.21
N ASN A 200 19.20 12.38 5.16
CA ASN A 200 18.02 11.65 5.61
C ASN A 200 17.20 11.08 4.43
N PRO A 201 17.77 10.18 3.60
CA PRO A 201 16.97 9.50 2.60
C PRO A 201 15.84 8.75 3.28
N HIS A 202 14.62 8.85 2.72
CA HIS A 202 13.44 8.38 3.42
C HIS A 202 12.61 7.43 2.56
N PHE A 203 11.85 7.93 1.63
CA PHE A 203 10.94 7.14 0.80
C PHE A 203 11.63 6.62 -0.45
N LEU A 204 11.27 5.40 -0.86
CA LEU A 204 11.69 4.78 -2.12
C LEU A 204 10.47 4.24 -2.86
N VAL A 205 10.45 4.42 -4.17
CA VAL A 205 9.41 3.87 -5.03
C VAL A 205 9.99 3.46 -6.39
N LEU A 206 9.45 2.37 -6.94
CA LEU A 206 9.73 1.96 -8.31
C LEU A 206 8.93 2.84 -9.28
N GLY A 207 9.63 3.56 -10.14
CA GLY A 207 9.03 4.37 -11.18
C GLY A 207 8.47 3.55 -12.35
N PRO A 208 7.60 4.15 -13.16
CA PRO A 208 7.02 3.49 -14.33
C PRO A 208 8.06 3.10 -15.38
N ASP A 209 9.20 3.80 -15.40
CA ASP A 209 10.36 3.53 -16.25
C ASP A 209 11.29 2.41 -15.72
N GLY A 210 10.97 1.85 -14.54
CA GLY A 210 11.77 0.81 -13.87
C GLY A 210 12.92 1.33 -13.02
N ARG A 211 13.10 2.65 -12.90
CA ARG A 211 14.09 3.27 -12.02
C ARG A 211 13.57 3.43 -10.60
N ILE A 212 14.48 3.54 -9.65
CA ILE A 212 14.15 3.76 -8.24
C ILE A 212 14.22 5.26 -7.97
N TRP A 213 13.12 5.81 -7.49
CA TRP A 213 13.02 7.21 -7.10
C TRP A 213 12.99 7.31 -5.58
N GLY A 214 13.68 8.29 -5.02
CA GLY A 214 13.72 8.48 -3.57
C GLY A 214 13.71 9.94 -3.16
N THR A 215 13.39 10.19 -1.89
CA THR A 215 13.35 11.52 -1.27
C THR A 215 14.44 11.66 -0.22
N ASN A 216 15.03 12.85 -0.12
CA ASN A 216 15.92 13.25 0.97
C ASN A 216 15.15 14.20 1.92
N THR A 217 14.45 13.64 2.91
CA THR A 217 13.57 14.41 3.82
C THR A 217 14.31 15.43 4.69
N GLY A 218 15.56 15.17 5.02
CA GLY A 218 16.41 16.13 5.72
C GLY A 218 17.08 17.17 4.81
N GLY A 219 16.80 17.10 3.50
CA GLY A 219 17.27 18.00 2.47
C GLY A 219 16.11 18.65 1.73
N THR A 220 16.35 18.92 0.45
CA THR A 220 15.38 19.60 -0.44
C THR A 220 15.17 18.86 -1.75
N ASP A 221 15.79 17.71 -1.95
CA ASP A 221 15.85 17.04 -3.24
C ASP A 221 15.19 15.66 -3.24
N ILE A 222 14.78 15.27 -4.43
CA ILE A 222 14.50 13.88 -4.80
C ILE A 222 15.63 13.40 -5.71
N TYR A 223 15.83 12.09 -5.77
CA TYR A 223 16.87 11.47 -6.57
C TYR A 223 16.37 10.25 -7.33
N VAL A 224 17.13 9.85 -8.36
CA VAL A 224 16.84 8.70 -9.20
C VAL A 224 18.06 7.77 -9.25
N ILE A 225 17.83 6.49 -9.02
CA ILE A 225 18.83 5.42 -9.14
C ILE A 225 18.44 4.55 -10.34
N ASP A 226 19.42 4.26 -11.19
CA ASP A 226 19.26 3.31 -12.30
C ASP A 226 19.64 1.89 -11.82
N PRO A 227 18.69 0.92 -11.80
CA PRO A 227 19.00 -0.46 -11.42
C PRO A 227 20.01 -1.17 -12.32
N ALA A 228 20.17 -0.75 -13.56
CA ALA A 228 21.11 -1.37 -14.50
C ALA A 228 22.56 -1.02 -14.17
N THR A 229 22.83 0.24 -13.82
CA THR A 229 24.18 0.71 -13.41
C THR A 229 24.39 0.64 -11.91
N GLN A 230 23.29 0.58 -11.15
CA GLN A 230 23.26 0.65 -9.68
C GLN A 230 23.88 1.95 -9.16
N ASP A 231 23.65 3.06 -9.86
CA ASP A 231 24.16 4.39 -9.50
C ASP A 231 23.04 5.42 -9.42
N LYS A 232 23.25 6.46 -8.61
CA LYS A 232 22.41 7.66 -8.65
C LYS A 232 22.71 8.43 -9.93
N ILE A 233 21.70 8.58 -10.80
CA ILE A 233 21.84 9.17 -12.12
C ILE A 233 21.29 10.60 -12.21
N ALA A 234 20.41 11.01 -11.30
CA ALA A 234 19.80 12.33 -11.31
C ALA A 234 19.33 12.74 -9.91
N SER A 235 19.19 14.06 -9.71
CA SER A 235 18.46 14.65 -8.59
C SER A 235 17.92 16.03 -8.96
N ILE A 236 16.88 16.49 -8.26
CA ILE A 236 16.30 17.82 -8.44
C ILE A 236 15.81 18.36 -7.09
N ASN A 237 16.06 19.65 -6.84
CA ASN A 237 15.50 20.36 -5.68
C ASN A 237 14.02 20.61 -5.91
N VAL A 238 13.18 20.11 -4.99
CA VAL A 238 11.71 20.26 -5.01
C VAL A 238 11.19 21.09 -3.83
N GLY A 239 12.06 21.52 -2.93
CA GLY A 239 11.73 22.27 -1.72
C GLY A 239 11.97 21.47 -0.45
N PRO A 240 11.86 22.13 0.74
CA PRO A 240 12.25 21.55 2.02
C PRO A 240 11.33 20.41 2.47
N ALA A 241 11.96 19.37 3.03
CA ALA A 241 11.30 18.20 3.59
C ALA A 241 10.37 17.45 2.61
N PRO A 242 10.87 16.99 1.42
CA PRO A 242 10.11 16.13 0.55
C PRO A 242 9.82 14.78 1.23
N GLN A 243 8.58 14.29 1.18
CA GLN A 243 8.15 13.09 1.92
C GLN A 243 8.04 11.87 1.02
N GLN A 244 7.03 11.81 0.18
CA GLN A 244 6.74 10.64 -0.65
C GLN A 244 6.51 11.04 -2.12
N ILE A 245 6.58 10.04 -3.00
CA ILE A 245 6.42 10.19 -4.45
C ILE A 245 5.35 9.22 -4.93
N ALA A 246 4.43 9.69 -5.75
CA ALA A 246 3.56 8.87 -6.58
C ALA A 246 3.69 9.28 -8.05
N PHE A 247 3.25 8.43 -8.95
CA PHE A 247 3.25 8.71 -10.38
C PHE A 247 1.83 8.84 -10.90
N GLY A 248 1.65 9.74 -11.87
CA GLY A 248 0.36 9.96 -12.53
C GLY A 248 0.54 10.57 -13.91
N PHE A 249 -0.55 10.69 -14.65
CA PHE A 249 -0.56 11.22 -16.00
C PHE A 249 -1.35 12.52 -16.06
N LYS A 250 -0.82 13.53 -16.76
CA LYS A 250 -1.54 14.76 -17.08
C LYS A 250 -1.92 14.74 -18.56
N GLY A 251 -3.12 14.28 -18.84
CA GLY A 251 -3.58 14.08 -20.22
C GLY A 251 -2.76 13.02 -20.95
N LEU A 252 -2.36 13.30 -22.19
CA LEU A 252 -1.55 12.41 -23.04
C LEU A 252 -0.03 12.55 -22.81
N GLN A 253 0.39 13.43 -21.90
CA GLN A 253 1.81 13.57 -21.57
C GLN A 253 2.27 12.37 -20.75
N GLY A 254 3.54 11.99 -20.86
CA GLY A 254 4.14 10.88 -20.13
C GLY A 254 3.97 11.00 -18.61
N PRO A 255 4.34 9.95 -17.87
CA PRO A 255 4.16 9.94 -16.42
C PRO A 255 4.94 11.10 -15.78
N ASN A 256 4.31 11.73 -14.78
CA ASN A 256 4.92 12.72 -13.93
C ASN A 256 5.09 12.15 -12.52
N ALA A 257 6.14 12.59 -11.83
CA ALA A 257 6.32 12.33 -10.41
C ALA A 257 5.66 13.44 -9.60
N TYR A 258 4.78 13.06 -8.68
CA TYR A 258 4.09 13.94 -7.76
C TYR A 258 4.69 13.76 -6.37
N VAL A 259 5.32 14.80 -5.86
CA VAL A 259 6.11 14.77 -4.63
C VAL A 259 5.41 15.58 -3.56
N THR A 260 5.08 14.98 -2.43
CA THR A 260 4.61 15.72 -1.26
C THR A 260 5.78 16.46 -0.61
N VAL A 261 5.68 17.78 -0.48
CA VAL A 261 6.71 18.64 0.12
C VAL A 261 6.15 19.31 1.37
N ALA A 262 6.45 18.70 2.53
CA ALA A 262 5.86 19.09 3.80
C ALA A 262 6.18 20.55 4.19
N GLY A 263 7.39 21.03 3.88
CA GLY A 263 7.81 22.39 4.18
C GLY A 263 7.15 23.46 3.31
N LEU A 264 6.48 23.08 2.20
CA LEU A 264 5.76 24.01 1.33
C LEU A 264 4.23 23.90 1.46
N ASN A 265 3.70 22.84 2.10
CA ASN A 265 2.29 22.47 2.07
C ASN A 265 1.79 22.24 0.64
N ARG A 266 2.62 21.61 -0.21
CA ARG A 266 2.37 21.43 -1.63
C ARG A 266 2.67 20.01 -2.10
N VAL A 267 2.05 19.66 -3.20
CA VAL A 267 2.51 18.60 -4.10
C VAL A 267 3.26 19.26 -5.24
N VAL A 268 4.54 18.93 -5.40
CA VAL A 268 5.38 19.42 -6.48
C VAL A 268 5.38 18.39 -7.61
N VAL A 269 5.03 18.82 -8.81
CA VAL A 269 4.98 17.97 -10.01
C VAL A 269 6.28 18.08 -10.77
N VAL A 270 6.93 16.95 -11.01
CA VAL A 270 8.23 16.86 -11.67
C VAL A 270 8.09 15.96 -12.91
N SER A 271 8.76 16.31 -14.01
CA SER A 271 8.85 15.41 -15.17
C SER A 271 9.48 14.08 -14.73
N ALA A 272 8.89 12.93 -15.10
CA ALA A 272 9.47 11.64 -14.78
C ALA A 272 10.52 11.16 -15.80
N ASP A 273 11.17 12.09 -16.50
CA ASP A 273 12.31 11.83 -17.36
C ASP A 273 13.61 12.23 -16.65
N PRO A 274 14.43 11.25 -16.19
CA PRO A 274 15.66 11.52 -15.46
C PRO A 274 16.72 12.32 -16.26
N LYS A 275 16.61 12.32 -17.59
CA LYS A 275 17.49 13.13 -18.45
C LYS A 275 17.06 14.58 -18.53
N ASN A 276 15.82 14.89 -18.12
CA ASN A 276 15.23 16.21 -18.21
C ASN A 276 14.34 16.51 -17.01
N LEU A 277 14.88 16.32 -15.80
CA LEU A 277 14.18 16.65 -14.57
C LEU A 277 13.91 18.14 -14.49
N ARG A 278 12.64 18.51 -14.35
CA ARG A 278 12.21 19.88 -14.11
C ARG A 278 10.89 19.91 -13.36
N ILE A 279 10.71 20.94 -12.57
CA ILE A 279 9.42 21.22 -11.94
C ILE A 279 8.46 21.70 -13.04
N LEU A 280 7.31 21.06 -13.11
CA LEU A 280 6.25 21.40 -14.07
C LEU A 280 5.17 22.27 -13.42
N GLU A 281 4.84 21.99 -12.17
CA GLU A 281 3.72 22.61 -11.46
C GLU A 281 3.89 22.44 -9.95
N GLN A 282 3.16 23.26 -9.18
CA GLN A 282 3.00 23.10 -7.73
C GLN A 282 1.52 23.22 -7.39
N ILE A 283 1.00 22.25 -6.64
CA ILE A 283 -0.42 22.16 -6.27
C ILE A 283 -0.54 22.44 -4.77
N ASP A 284 -1.30 23.48 -4.39
CA ASP A 284 -1.56 23.78 -2.99
C ASP A 284 -2.48 22.69 -2.39
N VAL A 285 -2.06 22.17 -1.22
CA VAL A 285 -2.79 21.08 -0.54
C VAL A 285 -3.01 21.43 0.95
N GLY A 286 -3.20 20.44 1.80
CA GLY A 286 -3.34 20.62 3.25
C GLY A 286 -2.00 20.86 3.97
N GLN A 287 -2.06 21.03 5.29
CA GLN A 287 -0.87 21.31 6.10
C GLN A 287 -0.05 20.03 6.35
N ARG A 288 1.26 20.11 6.05
CA ARG A 288 2.22 19.03 6.15
C ARG A 288 1.78 17.77 5.37
N PRO A 289 1.70 17.83 4.04
CA PRO A 289 1.44 16.66 3.23
C PRO A 289 2.55 15.62 3.45
N ASN A 290 2.15 14.35 3.66
CA ASN A 290 3.10 13.25 3.86
C ASN A 290 2.84 12.15 2.81
N GLY A 291 1.94 11.20 3.11
CA GLY A 291 1.62 10.09 2.22
C GLY A 291 0.95 10.54 0.93
N ILE A 292 1.34 9.92 -0.18
CA ILE A 292 0.71 10.08 -1.49
C ILE A 292 0.61 8.74 -2.20
N SER A 293 -0.52 8.46 -2.84
CA SER A 293 -0.73 7.28 -3.68
C SER A 293 -1.54 7.66 -4.92
N GLY A 294 -1.25 7.04 -6.05
CA GLY A 294 -2.07 7.17 -7.26
C GLY A 294 -3.06 6.02 -7.41
N ASN A 295 -4.16 6.25 -8.14
CA ASN A 295 -4.95 5.14 -8.68
C ASN A 295 -4.17 4.47 -9.83
N ARG A 296 -4.63 3.31 -10.27
CA ARG A 296 -3.94 2.51 -11.29
C ARG A 296 -3.79 3.24 -12.62
N GLU A 297 -4.80 4.01 -13.02
CA GLU A 297 -4.80 4.81 -14.25
C GLU A 297 -3.91 6.05 -14.16
N GLY A 298 -3.44 6.41 -12.96
CA GLY A 298 -2.64 7.61 -12.72
C GLY A 298 -3.41 8.92 -12.94
N THR A 299 -4.76 8.86 -12.87
CA THR A 299 -5.66 10.02 -13.07
C THR A 299 -6.10 10.67 -11.76
N ARG A 300 -5.89 9.99 -10.63
CA ARG A 300 -6.24 10.45 -9.29
C ARG A 300 -5.05 10.25 -8.36
N LEU A 301 -4.85 11.22 -7.48
CA LEU A 301 -3.90 11.14 -6.37
C LEU A 301 -4.64 11.31 -5.05
N PHE A 302 -4.23 10.52 -4.10
CA PHE A 302 -4.69 10.56 -2.71
C PHE A 302 -3.54 11.09 -1.85
N VAL A 303 -3.74 12.21 -1.18
CA VAL A 303 -2.70 12.89 -0.39
C VAL A 303 -3.20 13.07 1.04
N VAL A 304 -2.44 12.60 2.03
CA VAL A 304 -2.77 12.77 3.44
C VAL A 304 -1.93 13.87 4.08
N HIS A 305 -2.53 14.57 5.05
CA HIS A 305 -1.94 15.72 5.70
C HIS A 305 -1.88 15.54 7.22
N GLU A 306 -0.67 15.52 7.76
CA GLU A 306 -0.40 15.21 9.17
C GLU A 306 -1.10 16.16 10.16
N VAL A 307 -1.20 17.45 9.82
CA VAL A 307 -1.73 18.49 10.71
C VAL A 307 -3.22 18.72 10.46
N SER A 308 -3.66 18.74 9.20
CA SER A 308 -5.08 18.93 8.86
C SER A 308 -5.93 17.71 9.20
N ASN A 309 -5.31 16.49 9.37
CA ASN A 309 -5.99 15.23 9.64
C ASN A 309 -7.02 14.88 8.55
N ASP A 310 -6.67 15.10 7.31
CA ASP A 310 -7.51 14.85 6.15
C ASP A 310 -6.75 14.12 5.03
N LEU A 311 -7.52 13.59 4.10
CA LEU A 311 -7.07 13.12 2.81
C LEU A 311 -7.69 14.03 1.74
N LYS A 312 -6.87 14.51 0.79
CA LYS A 312 -7.36 15.16 -0.42
C LYS A 312 -7.22 14.25 -1.62
N VAL A 313 -8.26 14.26 -2.46
CA VAL A 313 -8.26 13.59 -3.76
C VAL A 313 -8.00 14.66 -4.82
N ILE A 314 -6.96 14.44 -5.64
CA ILE A 314 -6.51 15.38 -6.66
C ILE A 314 -6.70 14.75 -8.03
N ASP A 315 -7.31 15.48 -8.96
CA ASP A 315 -7.35 15.13 -10.38
C ASP A 315 -6.03 15.53 -11.03
N THR A 316 -5.33 14.59 -11.65
CA THR A 316 -4.02 14.87 -12.26
C THR A 316 -4.13 15.69 -13.56
N GLY A 317 -5.25 15.59 -14.27
CA GLY A 317 -5.49 16.32 -15.50
C GLY A 317 -5.66 17.83 -15.29
N SER A 318 -6.50 18.20 -14.34
CA SER A 318 -6.80 19.59 -13.97
C SER A 318 -5.96 20.13 -12.82
N SER A 319 -5.24 19.28 -12.10
CA SER A 319 -4.49 19.62 -10.87
C SER A 319 -5.40 20.19 -9.75
N SER A 320 -6.70 19.88 -9.78
CA SER A 320 -7.68 20.39 -8.83
C SER A 320 -8.01 19.36 -7.74
N VAL A 321 -8.36 19.86 -6.54
CA VAL A 321 -8.87 19.03 -5.44
C VAL A 321 -10.33 18.69 -5.72
N LEU A 322 -10.65 17.40 -5.85
CA LEU A 322 -12.01 16.89 -6.07
C LEU A 322 -12.77 16.66 -4.77
N ALA A 323 -12.07 16.20 -3.74
CA ALA A 323 -12.66 15.88 -2.45
C ALA A 323 -11.66 16.11 -1.32
N THR A 324 -12.20 16.41 -0.12
CA THR A 324 -11.47 16.42 1.13
C THR A 324 -12.20 15.52 2.12
N VAL A 325 -11.51 14.49 2.61
CA VAL A 325 -12.08 13.42 3.45
C VAL A 325 -11.43 13.48 4.82
N PRO A 326 -12.17 13.75 5.90
CA PRO A 326 -11.64 13.65 7.26
C PRO A 326 -11.19 12.20 7.56
N VAL A 327 -10.01 12.06 8.18
CA VAL A 327 -9.45 10.75 8.58
C VAL A 327 -9.02 10.78 10.05
N GLY A 328 -8.31 9.76 10.51
CA GLY A 328 -7.78 9.74 11.87
C GLY A 328 -6.64 10.75 12.08
N ARG A 329 -6.15 10.85 13.33
CA ARG A 329 -5.13 11.82 13.71
C ARG A 329 -3.73 11.44 13.21
N LYS A 330 -3.01 12.43 12.69
CA LYS A 330 -1.66 12.32 12.12
C LYS A 330 -1.60 11.22 11.06
N PRO A 331 -2.34 11.37 9.93
CA PRO A 331 -2.25 10.43 8.84
C PRO A 331 -0.89 10.55 8.16
N ILE A 332 -0.18 9.42 8.01
CA ILE A 332 1.21 9.36 7.52
C ILE A 332 1.29 8.69 6.15
N ARG A 333 0.51 7.63 5.94
CA ARG A 333 0.56 6.83 4.73
C ARG A 333 -0.80 6.67 4.12
N VAL A 334 -0.84 6.63 2.80
CA VAL A 334 -2.02 6.22 2.04
C VAL A 334 -1.62 5.22 0.97
N VAL A 335 -2.44 4.20 0.76
CA VAL A 335 -2.29 3.25 -0.35
C VAL A 335 -3.64 3.06 -1.02
N PHE A 336 -3.62 2.96 -2.35
CA PHE A 336 -4.77 2.65 -3.18
C PHE A 336 -4.73 1.18 -3.60
N HIS A 337 -5.90 0.54 -3.61
CA HIS A 337 -6.13 -0.76 -4.23
C HIS A 337 -7.40 -0.69 -5.07
N GLY A 338 -7.34 -1.14 -6.31
CA GLY A 338 -8.47 -1.18 -7.23
C GLY A 338 -8.02 -1.56 -8.64
N ASN A 339 -8.97 -1.92 -9.46
CA ASN A 339 -8.75 -2.25 -10.87
C ASN A 339 -8.55 -1.00 -11.71
#